data_64b187a502ee8fd72e5bc11228d87def
#
_entry.id   64b187a502ee8fd72e5bc11228d87def
#
_cell.length_a   1.000
_cell.length_b   1.000
_cell.length_c   1.000
_cell.angle_alpha   90.00
_cell.angle_beta   90.00
_cell.angle_gamma   90.00
#
_symmetry.space_group_name_H-M   'P 1'
#
loop_
_entity.id
_entity.type
_entity.pdbx_description
1 polymer ?
#
loop_
_entity_poly.entity_id
_entity_poly.type
_entity_poly.pdbx_seq_one_letter_code
_entity_poly.pdbx_strand_id
1 'polypeptide(L)'
;MKLIHNYQPIYTQKLLEMGIAQKGDGFKLSHAFQTPEHMQFNVVTKKDGELYSIVKEFAGSFYVDRLQGGTYYWDYPFSKEIADTYDELTDGNFLGFQLHEMGATRTYDWNRIETQLKANNLDWTEENIYESVKKISFNKDFPHFSQGPAGEYAILKRPKTIKEFYDDLDYVLRMRQVKTHNRVLLCDSYVMVCPLESKNNIGVSFIEIGGQNHHIRLQFALRRGTSRATHKKWGVYIEPWSDTEWCENPEPCTAYCFMRNGHNEWFSNPDNFVYKAEGEKGGTSMSLARRMMYYSLFAGADYFSEEWGQANTFYEWDTFEMPPYGIFKRDMAALSRRLGQVKAYAPVAIVLPKEYGMINTSGYTLPYENDITDGEYNEIVNRIHKLFYAGSKLGHEDGYFTTGRYGSIFDVIYEDYYEHPEKEYEFLVDFSGKFAGVCDRTVNGFNEKETITGLDQLVAEALPFTYEASGDVDYMLFEANGEKFICFLNHNGITKTLANGETVNPEATVKIRAEMKASEVKEVLNICDCDFKVSDKELNAVLKGGEFILVRL
;
A
#
# COMPACT_ATOMS: atom_id res chain seq x y z
N MET A 1 1.46 8.71 12.75
CA MET A 1 0.49 8.11 11.76
C MET A 1 -0.90 8.17 12.34
N LYS A 2 -1.92 8.59 11.55
CA LYS A 2 -3.33 8.58 11.96
C LYS A 2 -4.00 7.31 11.46
N LEU A 3 -4.78 6.64 12.30
CA LEU A 3 -5.61 5.53 11.87
C LEU A 3 -6.91 6.06 11.27
N ILE A 4 -7.37 5.43 10.20
CA ILE A 4 -8.66 5.73 9.57
C ILE A 4 -9.52 4.46 9.65
N HIS A 5 -10.54 4.50 10.47
CA HIS A 5 -11.39 3.37 10.78
C HIS A 5 -12.62 3.33 9.89
N ASN A 6 -13.08 2.13 9.54
CA ASN A 6 -14.39 1.97 8.93
C ASN A 6 -15.47 2.50 9.88
N TYR A 7 -16.38 3.31 9.36
CA TYR A 7 -17.54 3.73 10.14
C TYR A 7 -18.64 2.68 10.12
N GLN A 8 -19.01 2.28 11.32
CA GLN A 8 -20.23 1.50 11.58
C GLN A 8 -20.59 1.75 13.05
N PRO A 9 -21.81 2.19 13.36
CA PRO A 9 -22.14 2.73 14.68
C PRO A 9 -21.65 1.90 15.88
N ILE A 10 -22.08 0.65 15.98
CA ILE A 10 -21.72 -0.24 17.09
C ILE A 10 -20.21 -0.48 17.15
N TYR A 11 -19.61 -0.75 16.00
CA TYR A 11 -18.17 -1.01 15.87
C TYR A 11 -17.36 0.23 16.26
N THR A 12 -17.73 1.40 15.73
CA THR A 12 -17.04 2.67 16.01
C THR A 12 -17.09 3.03 17.48
N GLN A 13 -18.26 2.91 18.11
CA GLN A 13 -18.41 3.12 19.54
C GLN A 13 -17.48 2.20 20.34
N LYS A 14 -17.40 0.94 19.96
CA LYS A 14 -16.53 -0.03 20.66
C LYS A 14 -15.04 0.28 20.49
N LEU A 15 -14.62 0.72 19.31
CA LEU A 15 -13.24 1.16 19.10
C LEU A 15 -12.87 2.34 20.02
N LEU A 16 -13.79 3.28 20.22
CA LEU A 16 -13.59 4.42 21.12
C LEU A 16 -13.52 3.97 22.58
N GLU A 17 -14.44 3.13 23.03
CA GLU A 17 -14.45 2.56 24.40
C GLU A 17 -13.16 1.81 24.73
N MET A 18 -12.60 1.10 23.76
CA MET A 18 -11.36 0.33 23.92
C MET A 18 -10.09 1.16 23.70
N GLY A 19 -10.22 2.43 23.34
CA GLY A 19 -9.09 3.30 23.05
C GLY A 19 -8.32 2.92 21.77
N ILE A 20 -8.89 2.09 20.90
CA ILE A 20 -8.33 1.78 19.58
C ILE A 20 -8.48 2.99 18.67
N ALA A 21 -9.67 3.57 18.63
CA ALA A 21 -9.92 4.89 18.06
C ALA A 21 -9.94 5.98 19.12
N GLN A 22 -9.59 7.19 18.75
CA GLN A 22 -9.66 8.39 19.63
C GLN A 22 -10.00 9.64 18.83
N LYS A 23 -10.31 10.72 19.54
CA LYS A 23 -10.49 12.03 18.92
C LYS A 23 -9.23 12.43 18.13
N GLY A 24 -9.42 12.83 16.89
CA GLY A 24 -8.34 13.18 15.96
C GLY A 24 -7.91 12.05 15.02
N ASP A 25 -8.36 10.82 15.24
CA ASP A 25 -8.26 9.74 14.26
C ASP A 25 -9.20 10.01 13.07
N GLY A 26 -9.06 9.24 11.99
CA GLY A 26 -9.89 9.34 10.81
C GLY A 26 -11.00 8.29 10.76
N PHE A 27 -11.99 8.57 9.93
CA PHE A 27 -13.05 7.63 9.59
C PHE A 27 -13.24 7.55 8.08
N LYS A 28 -13.72 6.41 7.61
CA LYS A 28 -14.12 6.23 6.23
C LYS A 28 -15.52 5.60 6.14
N LEU A 29 -16.24 6.00 5.10
CA LEU A 29 -17.43 5.31 4.67
C LEU A 29 -17.04 4.23 3.68
N SER A 30 -17.31 2.99 4.04
CA SER A 30 -17.11 1.86 3.11
C SER A 30 -18.42 1.54 2.45
N HIS A 31 -18.40 1.36 1.17
CA HIS A 31 -19.29 0.53 0.34
C HIS A 31 -19.38 1.02 -1.08
N ALA A 32 -18.52 0.46 -1.87
CA ALA A 32 -18.41 0.75 -3.27
C ALA A 32 -19.44 0.07 -4.15
N PHE A 33 -20.02 -0.99 -3.71
CA PHE A 33 -20.76 -1.87 -4.61
C PHE A 33 -22.27 -1.69 -4.55
N GLN A 34 -22.70 -0.59 -3.93
CA GLN A 34 -24.10 -0.37 -3.67
C GLN A 34 -24.63 0.83 -4.46
N THR A 35 -25.94 0.91 -4.59
CA THR A 35 -26.61 2.01 -5.26
C THR A 35 -26.32 3.36 -4.58
N PRO A 36 -26.50 4.49 -5.25
CA PRO A 36 -26.35 5.81 -4.65
C PRO A 36 -27.15 5.99 -3.35
N GLU A 37 -28.28 5.31 -3.20
CA GLU A 37 -29.09 5.35 -1.98
C GLU A 37 -28.39 4.67 -0.80
N HIS A 38 -27.58 3.67 -1.06
CA HIS A 38 -26.77 2.98 -0.06
C HIS A 38 -25.45 3.69 0.22
N MET A 39 -25.06 4.64 -0.63
CA MET A 39 -23.88 5.46 -0.39
C MET A 39 -24.18 6.39 0.79
N GLN A 40 -23.52 6.16 1.90
CA GLN A 40 -23.81 6.85 3.15
C GLN A 40 -23.45 8.34 3.15
N PHE A 41 -23.00 8.92 2.04
CA PHE A 41 -22.71 10.36 1.98
C PHE A 41 -23.95 11.22 2.25
N ASN A 42 -25.15 10.75 1.91
CA ASN A 42 -26.39 11.42 2.28
C ASN A 42 -26.59 11.51 3.80
N VAL A 43 -25.99 10.58 4.56
CA VAL A 43 -26.06 10.58 6.00
C VAL A 43 -25.15 11.66 6.58
N VAL A 44 -23.99 11.87 5.98
CA VAL A 44 -23.05 12.94 6.41
C VAL A 44 -23.64 14.32 6.17
N THR A 45 -24.34 14.51 5.06
CA THR A 45 -24.99 15.80 4.74
C THR A 45 -26.22 16.10 5.60
N LYS A 46 -26.78 15.11 6.29
CA LYS A 46 -27.88 15.32 7.24
C LYS A 46 -27.32 15.86 8.56
N LYS A 47 -27.55 17.14 8.82
CA LYS A 47 -27.05 17.84 10.04
C LYS A 47 -27.55 17.27 11.37
N ASP A 48 -28.57 16.44 11.36
CA ASP A 48 -29.13 15.70 12.50
C ASP A 48 -28.75 14.21 12.51
N GLY A 49 -27.93 13.77 11.56
CA GLY A 49 -27.51 12.38 11.44
C GLY A 49 -26.39 12.02 12.43
N GLU A 50 -26.36 10.77 12.85
CA GLU A 50 -25.33 10.24 13.75
C GLU A 50 -23.93 10.39 13.14
N LEU A 51 -23.78 10.05 11.85
CA LEU A 51 -22.49 10.16 11.17
C LEU A 51 -21.99 11.61 11.12
N TYR A 52 -22.88 12.58 10.87
CA TYR A 52 -22.55 14.00 10.93
C TYR A 52 -21.97 14.38 12.29
N SER A 53 -22.65 13.96 13.36
CA SER A 53 -22.24 14.25 14.73
C SER A 53 -20.88 13.63 15.06
N ILE A 54 -20.65 12.37 14.66
CA ILE A 54 -19.39 11.68 14.88
C ILE A 54 -18.25 12.33 14.09
N VAL A 55 -18.42 12.57 12.80
CA VAL A 55 -17.38 13.21 11.97
C VAL A 55 -17.04 14.60 12.55
N LYS A 56 -18.05 15.37 12.96
CA LYS A 56 -17.84 16.68 13.56
C LYS A 56 -17.18 16.62 14.92
N GLU A 57 -17.56 15.67 15.78
CA GLU A 57 -16.98 15.51 17.11
C GLU A 57 -15.52 15.05 17.06
N PHE A 58 -15.23 14.07 16.22
CA PHE A 58 -13.88 13.52 16.11
C PHE A 58 -13.00 14.34 15.17
N ALA A 59 -13.59 15.14 14.25
CA ALA A 59 -12.94 16.12 13.36
C ALA A 59 -11.54 15.68 12.86
N GLY A 60 -11.38 14.38 12.63
CA GLY A 60 -10.20 13.78 12.08
C GLY A 60 -10.21 13.81 10.56
N SER A 61 -9.36 13.02 9.95
CA SER A 61 -9.37 12.83 8.51
C SER A 61 -10.55 11.95 8.11
N PHE A 62 -11.13 12.22 6.94
CA PHE A 62 -12.29 11.50 6.45
C PHE A 62 -12.20 11.25 4.96
N TYR A 63 -12.61 10.10 4.49
CA TYR A 63 -12.77 9.83 3.08
C TYR A 63 -13.92 8.86 2.79
N VAL A 64 -14.35 8.84 1.54
CA VAL A 64 -15.35 7.90 1.06
C VAL A 64 -14.65 6.81 0.26
N ASP A 65 -14.79 5.56 0.74
CA ASP A 65 -14.10 4.40 0.22
C ASP A 65 -14.77 3.85 -1.03
N ARG A 66 -13.99 3.55 -2.06
CA ARG A 66 -14.39 2.83 -3.29
C ARG A 66 -15.57 3.40 -4.08
N LEU A 67 -15.86 4.68 -3.97
CA LEU A 67 -16.91 5.29 -4.80
C LEU A 67 -16.50 5.46 -6.25
N GLN A 68 -15.20 5.43 -6.52
CA GLN A 68 -14.65 5.49 -7.84
C GLN A 68 -13.73 4.29 -8.00
N GLY A 69 -14.18 3.25 -8.62
CA GLY A 69 -13.33 2.14 -9.06
C GLY A 69 -12.83 2.36 -10.47
N GLY A 70 -12.22 1.35 -11.06
CA GLY A 70 -11.83 1.34 -12.46
C GLY A 70 -12.99 1.62 -13.41
N THR A 71 -12.82 1.33 -14.68
CA THR A 71 -13.80 1.69 -15.73
C THR A 71 -15.20 1.12 -15.49
N TYR A 72 -15.32 0.05 -14.74
CA TYR A 72 -16.60 -0.65 -14.49
C TYR A 72 -17.30 -0.26 -13.22
N TYR A 73 -16.55 0.36 -12.29
CA TYR A 73 -17.12 0.80 -11.04
C TYR A 73 -17.49 2.27 -11.19
N TRP A 74 -18.62 2.63 -10.76
CA TRP A 74 -19.15 3.95 -10.48
C TRP A 74 -18.63 5.13 -11.30
N ASP A 75 -19.41 5.51 -12.24
CA ASP A 75 -19.34 6.81 -12.90
C ASP A 75 -20.35 7.79 -12.26
N TYR A 76 -20.37 7.83 -10.94
CA TYR A 76 -21.29 8.68 -10.23
C TYR A 76 -20.77 10.11 -10.14
N PRO A 77 -21.48 11.09 -10.71
CA PRO A 77 -21.11 12.49 -10.56
C PRO A 77 -21.51 12.99 -9.18
N PHE A 78 -20.56 13.33 -8.36
CA PHE A 78 -20.84 13.96 -7.09
C PHE A 78 -21.28 15.41 -7.30
N SER A 79 -22.24 15.90 -6.50
CA SER A 79 -22.52 17.31 -6.49
C SER A 79 -21.40 18.07 -5.79
N LYS A 80 -21.11 19.28 -6.25
CA LYS A 80 -20.11 20.13 -5.58
C LYS A 80 -20.51 20.41 -4.12
N GLU A 81 -21.81 20.55 -3.85
CA GLU A 81 -22.35 20.74 -2.52
C GLU A 81 -21.97 19.60 -1.56
N ILE A 82 -22.00 18.34 -2.01
CA ILE A 82 -21.58 17.19 -1.18
C ILE A 82 -20.09 17.28 -0.84
N ALA A 83 -19.25 17.56 -1.83
CA ALA A 83 -17.81 17.68 -1.62
C ALA A 83 -17.47 18.84 -0.68
N ASP A 84 -18.12 19.99 -0.86
CA ASP A 84 -17.95 21.16 0.01
C ASP A 84 -18.45 20.89 1.45
N THR A 85 -19.54 20.13 1.60
CA THR A 85 -20.06 19.75 2.91
C THR A 85 -19.07 18.86 3.67
N TYR A 86 -18.43 17.91 2.98
CA TYR A 86 -17.39 17.10 3.61
C TYR A 86 -16.16 17.91 4.02
N ASP A 87 -15.73 18.84 3.19
CA ASP A 87 -14.63 19.76 3.54
C ASP A 87 -14.98 20.61 4.78
N GLU A 88 -16.20 21.16 4.83
CA GLU A 88 -16.67 21.97 5.97
C GLU A 88 -16.76 21.14 7.26
N LEU A 89 -17.33 19.93 7.18
CA LEU A 89 -17.49 19.07 8.35
C LEU A 89 -16.18 18.65 8.98
N THR A 90 -15.14 18.49 8.18
CA THR A 90 -13.83 18.00 8.61
C THR A 90 -12.81 19.12 8.79
N ASP A 91 -13.23 20.39 8.75
CA ASP A 91 -12.32 21.55 8.78
C ASP A 91 -11.18 21.44 7.74
N GLY A 92 -11.51 21.01 6.51
CA GLY A 92 -10.56 20.80 5.42
C GLY A 92 -9.74 19.48 5.52
N ASN A 93 -10.11 18.57 6.40
CA ASN A 93 -9.48 17.25 6.51
C ASN A 93 -10.20 16.16 5.69
N PHE A 94 -11.07 16.52 4.76
CA PHE A 94 -11.65 15.60 3.80
C PHE A 94 -10.57 15.16 2.81
N LEU A 95 -10.23 13.88 2.82
CA LEU A 95 -9.16 13.32 1.99
C LEU A 95 -9.62 13.02 0.57
N GLY A 96 -10.92 12.84 0.36
CA GLY A 96 -11.49 12.68 -0.97
C GLY A 96 -12.38 11.44 -1.14
N PHE A 97 -12.73 11.21 -2.40
CA PHE A 97 -13.42 10.00 -2.86
C PHE A 97 -12.38 9.04 -3.40
N GLN A 98 -12.29 7.87 -2.82
CA GLN A 98 -11.24 6.91 -3.18
C GLN A 98 -11.47 6.36 -4.59
N LEU A 99 -10.49 6.58 -5.45
CA LEU A 99 -10.32 5.86 -6.70
C LEU A 99 -9.45 4.63 -6.40
N HIS A 100 -10.10 3.48 -6.38
CA HIS A 100 -9.51 2.23 -5.94
C HIS A 100 -8.93 1.44 -7.11
N GLU A 101 -7.69 0.98 -6.97
CA GLU A 101 -6.98 0.09 -7.91
C GLU A 101 -7.07 0.52 -9.39
N MET A 102 -6.94 1.80 -9.67
CA MET A 102 -7.14 2.31 -11.03
C MET A 102 -6.24 1.62 -12.05
N GLY A 103 -4.97 1.42 -11.72
CA GLY A 103 -4.02 0.79 -12.61
C GLY A 103 -4.33 -0.68 -12.87
N ALA A 104 -4.59 -1.45 -11.82
CA ALA A 104 -4.93 -2.86 -11.91
C ALA A 104 -6.27 -3.09 -12.64
N THR A 105 -7.32 -2.38 -12.22
CA THR A 105 -8.63 -2.52 -12.84
C THR A 105 -8.61 -2.16 -14.31
N ARG A 106 -7.82 -1.14 -14.71
CA ARG A 106 -7.67 -0.77 -16.10
C ARG A 106 -7.06 -1.87 -16.96
N THR A 107 -6.08 -2.59 -16.41
CA THR A 107 -5.46 -3.73 -17.06
C THR A 107 -6.45 -4.87 -17.31
N TYR A 108 -7.27 -5.18 -16.30
CA TYR A 108 -8.35 -6.16 -16.45
C TYR A 108 -9.42 -5.73 -17.45
N ASP A 109 -9.71 -4.45 -17.52
CA ASP A 109 -10.69 -3.90 -18.45
C ASP A 109 -10.30 -4.20 -19.90
N TRP A 110 -9.06 -3.97 -20.27
CA TRP A 110 -8.55 -4.26 -21.60
C TRP A 110 -8.72 -5.72 -21.98
N ASN A 111 -8.39 -6.63 -21.09
CA ASN A 111 -8.52 -8.06 -21.35
C ASN A 111 -9.97 -8.52 -21.47
N ARG A 112 -10.85 -8.01 -20.63
CA ARG A 112 -12.27 -8.34 -20.69
C ARG A 112 -12.88 -7.85 -22.00
N ILE A 113 -12.57 -6.64 -22.43
CA ILE A 113 -13.00 -6.10 -23.72
C ILE A 113 -12.49 -6.97 -24.86
N GLU A 114 -11.20 -7.27 -24.90
CA GLU A 114 -10.62 -8.11 -25.94
C GLU A 114 -11.27 -9.49 -25.99
N THR A 115 -11.51 -10.09 -24.85
CA THR A 115 -12.19 -11.38 -24.75
C THR A 115 -13.59 -11.32 -25.34
N GLN A 116 -14.36 -10.27 -25.01
CA GLN A 116 -15.72 -10.08 -25.56
C GLN A 116 -15.72 -9.83 -27.06
N LEU A 117 -14.80 -9.02 -27.57
CA LEU A 117 -14.68 -8.78 -29.00
C LEU A 117 -14.34 -10.06 -29.75
N LYS A 118 -13.36 -10.83 -29.29
CA LYS A 118 -12.97 -12.13 -29.88
C LYS A 118 -14.11 -13.14 -29.86
N ALA A 119 -14.82 -13.25 -28.73
CA ALA A 119 -15.92 -14.21 -28.60
C ALA A 119 -17.10 -13.91 -29.54
N ASN A 120 -17.26 -12.66 -29.97
CA ASN A 120 -18.32 -12.24 -30.85
C ASN A 120 -17.85 -11.97 -32.30
N ASN A 121 -16.61 -12.26 -32.64
CA ASN A 121 -15.98 -11.95 -33.92
C ASN A 121 -16.13 -10.49 -34.34
N LEU A 122 -15.90 -9.58 -33.41
CA LEU A 122 -16.02 -8.15 -33.61
C LEU A 122 -14.66 -7.49 -33.72
N ASP A 123 -14.55 -6.51 -34.60
CA ASP A 123 -13.38 -5.66 -34.71
C ASP A 123 -13.25 -4.69 -33.53
N TRP A 124 -12.04 -4.23 -33.27
CA TRP A 124 -11.73 -3.24 -32.25
C TRP A 124 -12.12 -1.85 -32.73
N THR A 125 -13.41 -1.53 -32.59
CA THR A 125 -13.99 -0.22 -32.90
C THR A 125 -14.62 0.39 -31.66
N GLU A 126 -14.77 1.71 -31.64
CA GLU A 126 -15.41 2.43 -30.53
C GLU A 126 -16.80 1.87 -30.21
N GLU A 127 -17.62 1.64 -31.22
CA GLU A 127 -18.99 1.08 -31.07
C GLU A 127 -18.96 -0.32 -30.45
N ASN A 128 -18.08 -1.20 -30.97
CA ASN A 128 -17.96 -2.57 -30.47
C ASN A 128 -17.40 -2.62 -29.05
N ILE A 129 -16.44 -1.76 -28.72
CA ILE A 129 -15.92 -1.59 -27.37
C ILE A 129 -17.06 -1.18 -26.43
N TYR A 130 -17.81 -0.15 -26.80
CA TYR A 130 -18.94 0.34 -26.01
C TYR A 130 -19.96 -0.75 -25.71
N GLU A 131 -20.42 -1.48 -26.74
CA GLU A 131 -21.37 -2.56 -26.56
C GLU A 131 -20.81 -3.74 -25.75
N SER A 132 -19.52 -4.01 -25.87
CA SER A 132 -18.86 -5.04 -25.07
C SER A 132 -18.82 -4.65 -23.60
N VAL A 133 -18.46 -3.43 -23.32
CA VAL A 133 -18.34 -2.93 -21.96
C VAL A 133 -19.70 -2.90 -21.26
N LYS A 134 -20.79 -2.51 -21.93
CA LYS A 134 -22.15 -2.62 -21.38
C LYS A 134 -22.50 -4.03 -20.90
N LYS A 135 -21.98 -5.07 -21.58
CA LYS A 135 -22.27 -6.47 -21.26
C LYS A 135 -21.51 -7.00 -20.05
N ILE A 136 -20.34 -6.42 -19.75
CA ILE A 136 -19.48 -6.84 -18.65
C ILE A 136 -19.66 -5.99 -17.39
N SER A 137 -20.51 -4.99 -17.42
CA SER A 137 -20.82 -4.19 -16.25
C SER A 137 -21.52 -5.02 -15.16
N PHE A 138 -21.04 -4.91 -13.93
CA PHE A 138 -21.62 -5.62 -12.80
C PHE A 138 -22.99 -5.12 -12.38
N ASN A 139 -23.33 -3.90 -12.73
CA ASN A 139 -24.62 -3.33 -12.39
C ASN A 139 -25.31 -2.81 -13.65
N LYS A 140 -26.35 -3.51 -14.07
CA LYS A 140 -27.10 -3.21 -15.30
C LYS A 140 -27.93 -1.93 -15.22
N ASP A 141 -28.17 -1.42 -14.02
CA ASP A 141 -29.04 -0.29 -13.76
C ASP A 141 -28.28 1.05 -13.78
N PHE A 142 -26.96 1.01 -13.78
CA PHE A 142 -26.11 2.18 -13.90
C PHE A 142 -25.30 2.12 -15.19
N PRO A 143 -25.38 3.14 -16.05
CA PRO A 143 -24.48 3.26 -17.17
C PRO A 143 -23.06 3.53 -16.62
N HIS A 144 -22.25 2.49 -16.54
CA HIS A 144 -20.91 2.51 -15.94
C HIS A 144 -19.85 3.13 -16.83
N PHE A 145 -20.27 3.79 -17.86
CA PHE A 145 -19.35 4.45 -18.76
C PHE A 145 -19.24 5.87 -18.38
N SER A 146 -18.06 6.20 -17.96
CA SER A 146 -17.68 7.55 -18.07
C SER A 146 -17.52 7.91 -19.55
N GLN A 147 -18.62 8.36 -20.12
CA GLN A 147 -18.46 9.41 -21.08
C GLN A 147 -17.75 10.52 -20.36
N GLY A 148 -16.58 10.90 -20.85
CA GLY A 148 -15.91 12.10 -20.38
C GLY A 148 -16.87 13.28 -20.40
N PRO A 149 -16.49 14.40 -19.77
CA PRO A 149 -17.27 15.62 -19.87
C PRO A 149 -17.59 16.03 -21.31
N ALA A 150 -16.79 15.55 -22.26
CA ALA A 150 -16.97 15.74 -23.70
C ALA A 150 -17.76 14.61 -24.40
N GLY A 151 -18.23 13.59 -23.66
CA GLY A 151 -18.90 12.44 -24.25
C GLY A 151 -17.96 11.38 -24.83
N GLU A 152 -16.67 11.49 -24.58
CA GLU A 152 -15.63 10.60 -25.10
C GLU A 152 -15.38 9.42 -24.17
N TYR A 153 -14.99 8.28 -24.76
CA TYR A 153 -14.53 7.12 -24.01
C TYR A 153 -13.02 7.13 -23.86
N ALA A 154 -12.54 6.86 -22.67
CA ALA A 154 -11.11 6.74 -22.43
C ALA A 154 -10.47 5.61 -23.24
N ILE A 155 -11.25 4.57 -23.61
CA ILE A 155 -10.73 3.37 -24.25
C ILE A 155 -11.08 3.36 -25.72
N LEU A 156 -10.22 3.88 -26.55
CA LEU A 156 -10.34 3.74 -28.00
C LEU A 156 -9.35 2.74 -28.58
N LYS A 157 -8.29 2.44 -27.86
CA LYS A 157 -7.19 1.64 -28.37
C LYS A 157 -6.44 0.95 -27.23
N ARG A 158 -6.15 -0.35 -27.38
CA ARG A 158 -5.28 -1.07 -26.44
C ARG A 158 -3.88 -0.44 -26.42
N PRO A 159 -3.32 -0.10 -25.26
CA PRO A 159 -1.94 0.38 -25.16
C PRO A 159 -0.95 -0.65 -25.68
N LYS A 160 0.09 -0.18 -26.37
CA LYS A 160 1.18 -1.00 -26.90
C LYS A 160 2.53 -0.68 -26.25
N THR A 161 2.59 0.36 -25.46
CA THR A 161 3.77 0.79 -24.73
C THR A 161 3.37 1.24 -23.32
N ILE A 162 4.33 1.26 -22.40
CA ILE A 162 4.11 1.79 -21.04
C ILE A 162 3.62 3.22 -21.10
N LYS A 163 4.20 4.03 -21.99
CA LYS A 163 3.76 5.41 -22.17
C LYS A 163 2.29 5.52 -22.56
N GLU A 164 1.85 4.75 -23.57
CA GLU A 164 0.44 4.75 -23.99
C GLU A 164 -0.48 4.30 -22.85
N PHE A 165 -0.06 3.34 -22.04
CA PHE A 165 -0.81 2.88 -20.86
C PHE A 165 -0.95 3.98 -19.81
N TYR A 166 0.13 4.70 -19.50
CA TYR A 166 0.08 5.81 -18.55
C TYR A 166 -0.66 7.03 -19.11
N ASP A 167 -0.64 7.27 -20.41
CA ASP A 167 -1.47 8.31 -21.05
C ASP A 167 -2.96 7.98 -20.90
N ASP A 168 -3.34 6.70 -20.99
CA ASP A 168 -4.71 6.23 -20.74
C ASP A 168 -5.10 6.39 -19.26
N LEU A 169 -4.22 5.99 -18.34
CA LEU A 169 -4.45 6.21 -16.90
C LEU A 169 -4.58 7.70 -16.55
N ASP A 170 -3.75 8.56 -17.15
CA ASP A 170 -3.83 10.00 -16.98
C ASP A 170 -5.20 10.56 -17.41
N TYR A 171 -5.71 10.09 -18.54
CA TYR A 171 -7.03 10.48 -19.01
C TYR A 171 -8.12 10.07 -18.02
N VAL A 172 -8.12 8.81 -17.56
CA VAL A 172 -9.08 8.31 -16.57
C VAL A 172 -9.02 9.14 -15.29
N LEU A 173 -7.82 9.41 -14.80
CA LEU A 173 -7.62 10.16 -13.56
C LEU A 173 -8.13 11.60 -13.67
N ARG A 174 -7.85 12.28 -14.78
CA ARG A 174 -8.38 13.64 -15.05
C ARG A 174 -9.90 13.66 -15.06
N MET A 175 -10.52 12.66 -15.67
CA MET A 175 -11.97 12.55 -15.71
C MET A 175 -12.57 12.36 -14.31
N ARG A 176 -11.93 11.51 -13.49
CA ARG A 176 -12.36 11.31 -12.10
C ARG A 176 -12.21 12.58 -11.28
N GLN A 177 -11.15 13.34 -11.49
CA GLN A 177 -10.99 14.66 -10.85
C GLN A 177 -12.13 15.63 -11.21
N VAL A 178 -12.52 15.70 -12.46
CA VAL A 178 -13.67 16.53 -12.86
C VAL A 178 -14.96 16.10 -12.16
N LYS A 179 -15.24 14.80 -12.10
CA LYS A 179 -16.47 14.25 -11.50
C LYS A 179 -16.52 14.35 -9.98
N THR A 180 -15.39 14.39 -9.35
CA THR A 180 -15.25 14.53 -7.89
C THR A 180 -14.91 15.96 -7.46
N HIS A 181 -14.99 16.94 -8.36
CA HIS A 181 -14.62 18.33 -8.09
C HIS A 181 -13.21 18.48 -7.49
N ASN A 182 -12.24 17.77 -8.08
CA ASN A 182 -10.85 17.69 -7.64
C ASN A 182 -10.68 17.11 -6.21
N ARG A 183 -11.47 16.09 -5.89
CA ARG A 183 -11.45 15.40 -4.58
C ARG A 183 -11.16 13.91 -4.71
N VAL A 184 -10.33 13.51 -5.70
CA VAL A 184 -9.85 12.13 -5.76
C VAL A 184 -8.84 11.87 -4.65
N LEU A 185 -9.07 10.81 -3.87
CA LEU A 185 -8.06 10.10 -3.11
C LEU A 185 -7.65 8.88 -3.93
N LEU A 186 -6.39 8.75 -4.24
CA LEU A 186 -5.90 7.61 -5.03
C LEU A 186 -5.49 6.46 -4.11
N CYS A 187 -5.84 5.24 -4.48
CA CYS A 187 -5.40 4.02 -3.80
C CYS A 187 -4.86 3.05 -4.86
N ASP A 188 -3.55 2.84 -4.84
CA ASP A 188 -2.85 2.02 -5.82
C ASP A 188 -2.46 0.66 -5.25
N SER A 189 -2.62 -0.39 -6.04
CA SER A 189 -2.20 -1.75 -5.70
C SER A 189 -1.02 -2.22 -6.58
N TYR A 190 -1.31 -2.93 -7.66
CA TYR A 190 -0.29 -3.57 -8.52
C TYR A 190 0.44 -2.60 -9.45
N VAL A 191 -0.25 -1.58 -9.92
CA VAL A 191 0.30 -0.58 -10.82
C VAL A 191 0.41 0.74 -10.10
N MET A 192 1.62 1.25 -9.96
CA MET A 192 1.87 2.50 -9.25
C MET A 192 1.74 3.69 -10.21
N VAL A 193 0.80 4.57 -9.93
CA VAL A 193 0.50 5.75 -10.75
C VAL A 193 1.12 7.04 -10.19
N CYS A 194 2.13 6.92 -9.34
CA CYS A 194 2.85 8.04 -8.74
C CYS A 194 3.25 9.16 -9.73
N PRO A 195 3.71 8.87 -10.96
CA PRO A 195 4.06 9.92 -11.92
C PRO A 195 2.88 10.83 -12.30
N LEU A 196 1.65 10.34 -12.16
CA LEU A 196 0.44 11.07 -12.56
C LEU A 196 -0.11 11.98 -11.46
N GLU A 197 0.32 11.80 -10.22
CA GLU A 197 -0.28 12.47 -9.07
C GLU A 197 -0.07 13.98 -9.06
N SER A 198 1.16 14.42 -9.33
CA SER A 198 1.46 15.86 -9.40
C SER A 198 0.74 16.52 -10.57
N LYS A 199 0.76 15.87 -11.72
CA LYS A 199 0.10 16.33 -12.95
C LYS A 199 -1.41 16.50 -12.76
N ASN A 200 -2.04 15.63 -11.99
CA ASN A 200 -3.47 15.62 -11.75
C ASN A 200 -3.89 16.25 -10.41
N ASN A 201 -2.98 16.91 -9.73
CA ASN A 201 -3.23 17.58 -8.46
C ASN A 201 -3.90 16.68 -7.40
N ILE A 202 -3.47 15.42 -7.29
CA ILE A 202 -3.93 14.51 -6.26
C ILE A 202 -3.42 14.98 -4.89
N GLY A 203 -4.31 15.13 -3.93
CA GLY A 203 -3.97 15.63 -2.59
C GLY A 203 -3.33 14.58 -1.69
N VAL A 204 -3.89 13.37 -1.71
CA VAL A 204 -3.45 12.24 -0.88
C VAL A 204 -3.52 10.96 -1.70
N SER A 205 -2.52 10.11 -1.54
CA SER A 205 -2.49 8.78 -2.16
C SER A 205 -2.13 7.71 -1.14
N PHE A 206 -2.78 6.58 -1.27
CA PHE A 206 -2.52 5.38 -0.47
C PHE A 206 -1.87 4.32 -1.35
N ILE A 207 -0.98 3.53 -0.77
CA ILE A 207 -0.60 2.24 -1.33
C ILE A 207 -1.51 1.17 -0.75
N GLU A 208 -1.99 0.29 -1.59
CA GLU A 208 -2.70 -0.91 -1.17
C GLU A 208 -1.72 -2.06 -1.08
N ILE A 209 -1.69 -2.71 0.07
CA ILE A 209 -0.82 -3.83 0.36
C ILE A 209 -1.60 -4.96 1.00
N GLY A 210 -1.27 -6.17 0.66
CA GLY A 210 -1.98 -7.35 1.14
C GLY A 210 -1.25 -8.64 0.87
N GLY A 211 -1.91 -9.74 1.18
CA GLY A 211 -1.34 -11.06 0.99
C GLY A 211 -1.08 -11.45 -0.46
N GLN A 212 -1.73 -10.80 -1.42
CA GLN A 212 -1.51 -11.01 -2.86
C GLN A 212 -0.44 -10.11 -3.44
N ASN A 213 0.00 -9.07 -2.74
CA ASN A 213 1.01 -8.14 -3.24
C ASN A 213 2.41 -8.64 -2.93
N HIS A 214 3.23 -8.78 -3.96
CA HIS A 214 4.67 -8.98 -3.81
C HIS A 214 5.37 -7.62 -3.71
N HIS A 215 6.63 -7.63 -3.32
CA HIS A 215 7.50 -6.44 -3.37
C HIS A 215 6.97 -5.23 -2.58
N ILE A 216 6.28 -5.49 -1.48
CA ILE A 216 5.70 -4.47 -0.61
C ILE A 216 6.74 -3.40 -0.24
N ARG A 217 7.99 -3.77 0.03
CA ARG A 217 9.07 -2.81 0.33
C ARG A 217 9.34 -1.82 -0.81
N LEU A 218 9.25 -2.29 -2.07
CA LEU A 218 9.41 -1.43 -3.23
C LEU A 218 8.25 -0.44 -3.36
N GLN A 219 7.01 -0.88 -3.10
CA GLN A 219 5.85 0.00 -3.07
C GLN A 219 6.02 1.11 -2.02
N PHE A 220 6.48 0.78 -0.82
CA PHE A 220 6.79 1.77 0.23
C PHE A 220 7.86 2.76 -0.21
N ALA A 221 8.93 2.29 -0.82
CA ALA A 221 10.04 3.14 -1.26
C ALA A 221 9.58 4.14 -2.34
N LEU A 222 8.80 3.69 -3.31
CA LEU A 222 8.25 4.54 -4.36
C LEU A 222 7.24 5.55 -3.80
N ARG A 223 6.32 5.10 -2.96
CA ARG A 223 5.31 5.98 -2.37
C ARG A 223 5.94 7.05 -1.47
N ARG A 224 6.88 6.67 -0.62
CA ARG A 224 7.58 7.60 0.26
C ARG A 224 8.44 8.60 -0.53
N GLY A 225 9.16 8.15 -1.54
CA GLY A 225 9.94 9.01 -2.43
C GLY A 225 9.05 10.05 -3.14
N THR A 226 7.91 9.63 -3.67
CA THR A 226 6.93 10.54 -4.29
C THR A 226 6.36 11.54 -3.28
N SER A 227 6.00 11.08 -2.08
CA SER A 227 5.47 11.95 -1.02
C SER A 227 6.47 13.03 -0.61
N ARG A 228 7.74 12.66 -0.43
CA ARG A 228 8.81 13.63 -0.12
C ARG A 228 8.97 14.67 -1.23
N ALA A 229 9.03 14.22 -2.48
CA ALA A 229 9.20 15.11 -3.62
C ALA A 229 8.03 16.07 -3.83
N THR A 230 6.82 15.62 -3.59
CA THR A 230 5.59 16.40 -3.79
C THR A 230 5.13 17.15 -2.55
N HIS A 231 5.75 16.91 -1.39
CA HIS A 231 5.34 17.43 -0.07
C HIS A 231 3.89 17.10 0.29
N LYS A 232 3.39 15.96 -0.21
CA LYS A 232 2.02 15.51 0.02
C LYS A 232 1.99 14.39 1.06
N LYS A 233 0.90 14.34 1.81
CA LYS A 233 0.64 13.24 2.74
C LYS A 233 0.33 11.96 2.00
N TRP A 234 0.66 10.84 2.61
CA TRP A 234 0.40 9.53 2.06
C TRP A 234 -0.09 8.54 3.10
N GLY A 235 -0.72 7.49 2.63
CA GLY A 235 -1.25 6.46 3.50
C GLY A 235 -1.00 5.05 2.99
N VAL A 236 -1.35 4.11 3.86
CA VAL A 236 -1.36 2.68 3.57
C VAL A 236 -2.77 2.16 3.73
N TYR A 237 -3.20 1.35 2.79
CA TYR A 237 -4.45 0.63 2.80
C TYR A 237 -4.13 -0.85 2.83
N ILE A 238 -4.40 -1.51 3.96
CA ILE A 238 -4.09 -2.94 4.10
C ILE A 238 -5.30 -3.77 3.69
N GLU A 239 -5.04 -4.74 2.84
CA GLU A 239 -5.96 -5.85 2.59
C GLU A 239 -5.61 -6.99 3.56
N PRO A 240 -6.44 -7.23 4.59
CA PRO A 240 -6.18 -8.29 5.56
C PRO A 240 -6.62 -9.67 5.06
N TRP A 241 -7.02 -9.77 3.83
CA TRP A 241 -7.42 -11.00 3.15
C TRP A 241 -6.41 -11.35 2.05
N SER A 242 -6.43 -12.58 1.56
CA SER A 242 -5.74 -12.94 0.34
C SER A 242 -6.74 -13.44 -0.68
N ASP A 243 -6.54 -13.00 -1.91
CA ASP A 243 -7.29 -13.49 -3.03
C ASP A 243 -6.68 -14.81 -3.50
N THR A 244 -7.38 -15.87 -3.22
CA THR A 244 -7.01 -17.21 -3.65
C THR A 244 -7.80 -17.66 -4.87
N GLU A 245 -8.58 -16.78 -5.53
CA GLU A 245 -9.18 -17.09 -6.83
C GLU A 245 -8.15 -17.49 -7.88
N TRP A 246 -6.92 -17.08 -7.67
CA TRP A 246 -5.76 -17.42 -8.50
C TRP A 246 -5.09 -18.74 -8.14
N CYS A 247 -5.56 -19.42 -7.10
CA CYS A 247 -5.10 -20.75 -6.79
C CYS A 247 -5.65 -21.75 -7.81
N GLU A 248 -4.82 -22.61 -8.32
CA GLU A 248 -5.22 -23.78 -9.13
C GLU A 248 -6.15 -24.76 -8.38
N ASN A 249 -6.57 -24.43 -7.18
CA ASN A 249 -7.38 -25.27 -6.34
C ASN A 249 -8.86 -24.93 -6.56
N PRO A 250 -9.72 -25.91 -6.91
CA PRO A 250 -11.11 -25.70 -7.30
C PRO A 250 -12.04 -25.26 -6.16
N GLU A 251 -11.58 -25.14 -4.93
CA GLU A 251 -12.38 -24.59 -3.86
C GLU A 251 -12.41 -23.06 -3.96
N PRO A 252 -13.59 -22.43 -4.01
CA PRO A 252 -13.70 -20.98 -4.06
C PRO A 252 -13.06 -20.40 -2.80
N CYS A 253 -11.95 -19.75 -2.99
CA CYS A 253 -11.29 -19.03 -1.93
C CYS A 253 -11.94 -17.67 -1.83
N THR A 254 -12.65 -17.48 -0.80
CA THR A 254 -13.25 -16.21 -0.43
C THR A 254 -12.24 -15.37 0.34
N ALA A 255 -12.38 -14.06 0.21
CA ALA A 255 -11.68 -13.13 1.07
C ALA A 255 -11.78 -13.56 2.53
N TYR A 256 -10.65 -13.65 3.21
CA TYR A 256 -10.62 -14.06 4.61
C TYR A 256 -10.96 -12.87 5.49
N CYS A 257 -12.12 -12.96 6.11
CA CYS A 257 -12.58 -12.05 7.11
C CYS A 257 -12.67 -12.78 8.44
N PHE A 258 -12.25 -12.17 9.52
CA PHE A 258 -12.25 -12.80 10.84
C PHE A 258 -13.62 -12.84 11.52
N MET A 259 -14.61 -12.11 11.01
CA MET A 259 -15.95 -12.12 11.60
C MET A 259 -16.68 -13.45 11.39
N ARG A 260 -17.12 -14.04 12.48
CA ARG A 260 -17.85 -15.32 12.49
C ARG A 260 -19.34 -15.19 12.16
N ASN A 261 -19.95 -14.04 12.38
CA ASN A 261 -21.40 -13.86 12.36
C ASN A 261 -21.97 -13.11 11.16
N GLY A 262 -21.21 -13.00 10.06
CA GLY A 262 -21.76 -12.47 8.81
C GLY A 262 -22.34 -11.05 8.90
N HIS A 263 -21.89 -10.21 9.83
CA HIS A 263 -22.27 -8.80 9.90
C HIS A 263 -21.78 -7.98 8.71
N ASN A 264 -21.06 -8.60 7.83
CA ASN A 264 -20.74 -8.06 6.55
C ASN A 264 -21.73 -8.63 5.53
N GLU A 265 -22.60 -7.82 4.98
CA GLU A 265 -23.62 -8.25 4.00
C GLU A 265 -23.02 -8.93 2.76
N TRP A 266 -21.77 -8.64 2.45
CA TRP A 266 -21.02 -9.25 1.36
C TRP A 266 -20.65 -10.72 1.62
N PHE A 267 -20.43 -11.05 2.86
CA PHE A 267 -20.04 -12.38 3.31
C PHE A 267 -21.15 -13.02 4.13
N SER A 268 -22.39 -12.79 3.77
CA SER A 268 -23.58 -13.28 4.48
C SER A 268 -23.75 -14.79 4.46
N ASN A 269 -22.91 -15.51 3.72
CA ASN A 269 -22.93 -16.97 3.75
C ASN A 269 -21.81 -17.49 4.66
N PRO A 270 -22.12 -17.95 5.89
CA PRO A 270 -21.13 -18.48 6.82
C PRO A 270 -20.38 -19.71 6.29
N ASP A 271 -20.93 -20.43 5.32
CA ASP A 271 -20.28 -21.59 4.70
C ASP A 271 -19.10 -21.18 3.78
N ASN A 272 -19.03 -19.91 3.38
CA ASN A 272 -17.93 -19.36 2.58
C ASN A 272 -16.75 -18.85 3.41
N PHE A 273 -16.84 -18.84 4.75
CA PHE A 273 -15.78 -18.38 5.62
C PHE A 273 -14.89 -19.54 6.06
N VAL A 274 -13.71 -19.61 5.50
CA VAL A 274 -12.67 -20.47 6.01
C VAL A 274 -11.70 -19.61 6.83
N TYR A 275 -11.77 -19.73 8.14
CA TYR A 275 -10.80 -19.13 9.06
C TYR A 275 -9.44 -19.78 8.88
N LYS A 276 -8.66 -19.28 7.96
CA LYS A 276 -7.27 -19.68 7.80
C LYS A 276 -6.41 -18.42 7.77
N ALA A 277 -6.22 -17.86 8.94
CA ALA A 277 -5.31 -16.75 9.11
C ALA A 277 -3.85 -17.15 8.84
N GLU A 278 -3.54 -18.44 9.06
CA GLU A 278 -2.20 -19.01 8.90
C GLU A 278 -2.28 -20.40 8.26
N GLY A 279 -1.17 -20.85 7.66
CA GLY A 279 -1.01 -22.17 7.08
C GLY A 279 -1.08 -22.21 5.55
N GLU A 280 -0.97 -23.40 4.99
CA GLU A 280 -0.77 -23.64 3.55
C GLU A 280 -1.84 -23.05 2.62
N LYS A 281 -3.03 -22.82 3.14
CA LYS A 281 -4.16 -22.25 2.39
C LYS A 281 -4.68 -20.98 3.07
N GLY A 282 -3.90 -20.39 3.94
CA GLY A 282 -4.25 -19.19 4.64
C GLY A 282 -4.10 -17.96 3.76
N GLY A 283 -4.88 -16.95 4.07
CA GLY A 283 -4.76 -15.63 3.48
C GLY A 283 -3.51 -14.87 3.92
N THR A 284 -3.68 -13.63 4.30
CA THR A 284 -2.64 -12.89 4.99
C THR A 284 -2.40 -13.54 6.34
N SER A 285 -1.19 -14.07 6.57
CA SER A 285 -0.85 -14.65 7.86
C SER A 285 -0.84 -13.58 8.95
N MET A 286 -0.97 -14.00 10.20
CA MET A 286 -0.85 -13.09 11.33
C MET A 286 0.53 -12.43 11.37
N SER A 287 1.57 -13.16 11.00
CA SER A 287 2.92 -12.61 10.89
C SER A 287 3.02 -11.53 9.82
N LEU A 288 2.47 -11.76 8.62
CA LEU A 288 2.47 -10.77 7.54
C LEU A 288 1.64 -9.54 7.92
N ALA A 289 0.45 -9.72 8.48
CA ALA A 289 -0.40 -8.62 8.92
C ALA A 289 0.31 -7.73 9.96
N ARG A 290 0.92 -8.34 10.97
CA ARG A 290 1.71 -7.62 11.98
C ARG A 290 2.87 -6.84 11.34
N ARG A 291 3.65 -7.48 10.47
CA ARG A 291 4.76 -6.81 9.79
C ARG A 291 4.29 -5.65 8.90
N MET A 292 3.22 -5.80 8.11
CA MET A 292 2.66 -4.73 7.29
C MET A 292 2.21 -3.53 8.14
N MET A 293 1.51 -3.77 9.26
CA MET A 293 1.06 -2.70 10.15
C MET A 293 2.22 -1.89 10.73
N TYR A 294 3.20 -2.57 11.31
CA TYR A 294 4.33 -1.90 11.96
C TYR A 294 5.30 -1.29 10.95
N TYR A 295 5.51 -1.95 9.81
CA TYR A 295 6.31 -1.39 8.73
C TYR A 295 5.71 -0.08 8.20
N SER A 296 4.39 -0.02 8.07
CA SER A 296 3.67 1.21 7.68
C SER A 296 3.98 2.37 8.63
N LEU A 297 3.96 2.10 9.93
CA LEU A 297 4.29 3.10 10.96
C LEU A 297 5.76 3.54 10.85
N PHE A 298 6.68 2.60 10.78
CA PHE A 298 8.12 2.90 10.76
C PHE A 298 8.59 3.52 9.43
N ALA A 299 7.89 3.23 8.33
CA ALA A 299 8.14 3.89 7.05
C ALA A 299 7.66 5.34 6.99
N GLY A 300 6.96 5.82 8.02
CA GLY A 300 6.52 7.20 8.13
C GLY A 300 5.24 7.52 7.34
N ALA A 301 4.34 6.56 7.16
CA ALA A 301 3.03 6.84 6.59
C ALA A 301 2.26 7.84 7.47
N ASP A 302 1.57 8.79 6.85
CA ASP A 302 0.71 9.75 7.57
C ASP A 302 -0.59 9.09 8.00
N TYR A 303 -1.11 8.17 7.18
CA TYR A 303 -2.38 7.50 7.37
C TYR A 303 -2.24 5.98 7.27
N PHE A 304 -3.06 5.30 8.04
CA PHE A 304 -3.25 3.85 7.99
C PHE A 304 -4.73 3.56 7.89
N SER A 305 -5.13 2.83 6.89
CA SER A 305 -6.48 2.35 6.70
C SER A 305 -6.47 0.86 6.32
N GLU A 306 -7.61 0.23 6.34
CA GLU A 306 -7.71 -1.19 6.08
C GLU A 306 -9.00 -1.53 5.35
N GLU A 307 -8.92 -2.49 4.47
CA GLU A 307 -10.10 -3.08 3.87
C GLU A 307 -10.83 -3.92 4.91
N TRP A 308 -12.14 -3.79 4.98
CA TRP A 308 -12.97 -4.58 5.91
C TRP A 308 -12.50 -4.56 7.38
N GLY A 309 -11.94 -3.45 7.84
CA GLY A 309 -11.45 -3.33 9.22
C GLY A 309 -12.48 -3.68 10.27
N GLN A 310 -13.76 -3.37 10.01
CA GLN A 310 -14.88 -3.74 10.89
C GLN A 310 -15.06 -5.26 11.00
N ALA A 311 -14.67 -6.00 9.99
CA ALA A 311 -14.80 -7.45 9.97
C ALA A 311 -13.54 -8.18 10.48
N ASN A 312 -12.43 -7.47 10.65
CA ASN A 312 -11.16 -8.07 11.03
C ASN A 312 -10.70 -7.70 12.46
N THR A 313 -11.22 -6.62 13.02
CA THR A 313 -10.83 -6.18 14.37
C THR A 313 -11.43 -7.04 15.47
N PHE A 314 -12.61 -7.61 15.27
CA PHE A 314 -13.32 -8.45 16.23
C PHE A 314 -13.84 -9.71 15.56
N TYR A 315 -13.90 -10.79 16.29
CA TYR A 315 -14.58 -12.01 15.82
C TYR A 315 -16.10 -11.80 15.69
N GLU A 316 -16.67 -11.04 16.59
CA GLU A 316 -18.12 -10.79 16.71
C GLU A 316 -18.35 -9.41 17.34
N TRP A 317 -19.51 -8.81 17.07
CA TRP A 317 -19.85 -7.50 17.63
C TRP A 317 -20.73 -7.54 18.88
N ASP A 318 -21.05 -8.72 19.37
CA ASP A 318 -21.72 -8.93 20.65
C ASP A 318 -20.71 -9.19 21.77
N THR A 319 -19.70 -10.00 21.55
CA THR A 319 -18.63 -10.27 22.52
C THR A 319 -17.46 -9.29 22.40
N PHE A 320 -17.18 -8.77 21.23
CA PHE A 320 -16.02 -7.93 20.89
C PHE A 320 -14.68 -8.57 21.26
N GLU A 321 -14.61 -9.89 21.20
CA GLU A 321 -13.36 -10.61 21.33
C GLU A 321 -12.46 -10.29 20.12
N MET A 322 -11.20 -9.94 20.38
CA MET A 322 -10.24 -9.57 19.33
C MET A 322 -9.46 -10.79 18.85
N PRO A 323 -9.43 -11.05 17.53
CA PRO A 323 -8.43 -11.92 16.94
C PRO A 323 -7.02 -11.31 17.07
N PRO A 324 -5.95 -12.06 16.80
CA PRO A 324 -4.59 -11.54 16.78
C PRO A 324 -4.43 -10.26 15.95
N TYR A 325 -5.11 -10.16 14.80
CA TYR A 325 -5.15 -8.96 13.99
C TYR A 325 -5.67 -7.72 14.77
N GLY A 326 -6.79 -7.86 15.46
CA GLY A 326 -7.35 -6.79 16.28
C GLY A 326 -6.41 -6.36 17.42
N ILE A 327 -5.71 -7.32 18.02
CA ILE A 327 -4.71 -7.06 19.05
C ILE A 327 -3.54 -6.26 18.46
N PHE A 328 -3.00 -6.66 17.31
CA PHE A 328 -1.91 -5.94 16.63
C PHE A 328 -2.32 -4.52 16.25
N LYS A 329 -3.55 -4.35 15.76
CA LYS A 329 -4.11 -3.03 15.44
C LYS A 329 -4.19 -2.13 16.68
N ARG A 330 -4.68 -2.64 17.79
CA ARG A 330 -4.74 -1.91 19.06
C ARG A 330 -3.34 -1.47 19.53
N ASP A 331 -2.42 -2.40 19.52
CA ASP A 331 -1.06 -2.16 20.03
C ASP A 331 -0.28 -1.23 19.10
N MET A 332 -0.44 -1.37 17.79
CA MET A 332 0.10 -0.45 16.79
C MET A 332 -0.49 0.95 16.92
N ALA A 333 -1.80 1.07 17.19
CA ALA A 333 -2.44 2.36 17.45
C ALA A 333 -1.85 3.06 18.68
N ALA A 334 -1.64 2.31 19.77
CA ALA A 334 -1.01 2.82 20.97
C ALA A 334 0.44 3.27 20.72
N LEU A 335 1.22 2.46 20.01
CA LEU A 335 2.59 2.82 19.63
C LEU A 335 2.65 4.02 18.70
N SER A 336 1.76 4.11 17.72
CA SER A 336 1.66 5.26 16.81
C SER A 336 1.45 6.58 17.56
N ARG A 337 0.59 6.58 18.58
CA ARG A 337 0.37 7.76 19.44
C ARG A 337 1.60 8.12 20.26
N ARG A 338 2.26 7.11 20.80
CA ARG A 338 3.51 7.29 21.55
C ARG A 338 4.62 7.88 20.70
N LEU A 339 4.79 7.40 19.47
CA LEU A 339 5.82 7.87 18.55
C LEU A 339 5.48 9.21 17.90
N GLY A 340 4.18 9.54 17.76
CA GLY A 340 3.75 10.73 17.04
C GLY A 340 4.10 10.66 15.55
N GLN A 341 4.68 11.73 15.03
CA GLN A 341 5.12 11.75 13.64
C GLN A 341 6.44 10.99 13.49
N VAL A 342 6.46 10.02 12.61
CA VAL A 342 7.64 9.22 12.26
C VAL A 342 8.24 9.74 10.96
N LYS A 343 9.55 9.91 10.93
CA LYS A 343 10.33 10.27 9.75
C LYS A 343 11.32 9.16 9.46
N ALA A 344 11.03 8.34 8.45
CA ALA A 344 11.94 7.27 8.04
C ALA A 344 13.25 7.85 7.47
N TYR A 345 14.35 7.23 7.82
CA TYR A 345 15.67 7.52 7.27
C TYR A 345 15.89 6.66 6.01
N ALA A 346 15.86 7.29 4.85
CA ALA A 346 16.15 6.67 3.57
C ALA A 346 17.13 7.58 2.81
N PRO A 347 18.43 7.37 2.99
CA PRO A 347 19.46 8.24 2.43
C PRO A 347 19.75 7.97 0.95
N VAL A 348 19.21 6.90 0.38
CA VAL A 348 19.45 6.49 -1.01
C VAL A 348 18.24 6.76 -1.86
N ALA A 349 18.43 7.47 -2.98
CA ALA A 349 17.43 7.55 -4.03
C ALA A 349 17.78 6.67 -5.22
N ILE A 350 16.84 5.82 -5.63
CA ILE A 350 16.86 5.18 -6.94
C ILE A 350 16.09 6.09 -7.88
N VAL A 351 16.76 6.62 -8.90
CA VAL A 351 16.20 7.59 -9.84
C VAL A 351 15.79 6.91 -11.12
N LEU A 352 14.50 6.97 -11.42
CA LEU A 352 13.88 6.42 -12.63
C LEU A 352 13.74 7.49 -13.73
N PRO A 353 13.79 7.09 -15.01
CA PRO A 353 13.40 7.98 -16.09
C PRO A 353 11.97 8.51 -15.92
N LYS A 354 11.70 9.72 -16.37
CA LYS A 354 10.42 10.42 -16.20
C LYS A 354 9.20 9.62 -16.68
N GLU A 355 9.34 8.93 -17.80
CA GLU A 355 8.24 8.16 -18.41
C GLU A 355 8.25 6.68 -18.02
N TYR A 356 9.07 6.32 -17.02
CA TYR A 356 9.14 4.95 -16.54
C TYR A 356 7.98 4.67 -15.59
N GLY A 357 7.00 3.92 -16.05
CA GLY A 357 5.86 3.52 -15.20
C GLY A 357 6.13 2.20 -14.49
N MET A 358 5.93 2.15 -13.19
CA MET A 358 6.06 0.92 -12.39
C MET A 358 4.77 0.11 -12.46
N ILE A 359 4.66 -0.85 -13.38
CA ILE A 359 3.50 -1.72 -13.55
C ILE A 359 3.65 -3.11 -12.91
N ASN A 360 4.83 -3.44 -12.42
CA ASN A 360 5.14 -4.74 -11.84
C ASN A 360 5.72 -4.61 -10.43
N THR A 361 5.02 -3.91 -9.55
CA THR A 361 5.44 -3.74 -8.16
C THR A 361 5.03 -4.90 -7.27
N SER A 362 4.01 -5.67 -7.70
CA SER A 362 3.49 -6.80 -6.92
C SER A 362 4.25 -8.10 -7.17
N GLY A 363 5.05 -8.19 -8.24
CA GLY A 363 5.58 -9.46 -8.73
C GLY A 363 4.53 -10.34 -9.42
N TYR A 364 3.34 -9.83 -9.54
CA TYR A 364 2.22 -10.46 -10.21
C TYR A 364 2.17 -9.98 -11.66
N THR A 365 2.27 -10.89 -12.62
CA THR A 365 2.22 -10.53 -14.03
C THR A 365 0.80 -10.17 -14.42
N LEU A 366 0.57 -8.89 -14.67
CA LEU A 366 -0.72 -8.43 -15.17
C LEU A 366 -0.99 -8.98 -16.59
N PRO A 367 -2.25 -9.21 -16.95
CA PRO A 367 -2.61 -10.00 -18.12
C PRO A 367 -1.98 -9.60 -19.47
N TYR A 368 -1.55 -8.38 -19.67
CA TYR A 368 -0.86 -7.95 -20.91
C TYR A 368 0.45 -7.19 -20.67
N GLU A 369 1.00 -7.30 -19.48
CA GLU A 369 2.24 -6.61 -19.10
C GLU A 369 3.39 -6.89 -20.07
N ASN A 370 3.56 -8.16 -20.45
CA ASN A 370 4.61 -8.57 -21.38
C ASN A 370 4.47 -7.95 -22.78
N ASP A 371 3.28 -7.46 -23.13
CA ASP A 371 3.04 -6.86 -24.43
C ASP A 371 3.49 -5.39 -24.52
N ILE A 372 3.65 -4.73 -23.37
CA ILE A 372 3.96 -3.29 -23.29
C ILE A 372 5.32 -2.97 -22.68
N THR A 373 5.98 -3.94 -22.02
CA THR A 373 7.33 -3.78 -21.46
C THR A 373 8.39 -4.13 -22.49
N ASP A 374 9.50 -3.43 -22.48
CA ASP A 374 10.67 -3.69 -23.31
C ASP A 374 11.87 -4.21 -22.50
N GLY A 375 12.99 -4.46 -23.20
CA GLY A 375 14.19 -5.00 -22.58
C GLY A 375 14.83 -4.06 -21.55
N GLU A 376 14.81 -2.75 -21.79
CA GLU A 376 15.35 -1.76 -20.88
C GLU A 376 14.48 -1.66 -19.62
N TYR A 377 13.18 -1.64 -19.78
CA TYR A 377 12.24 -1.69 -18.67
C TYR A 377 12.53 -2.88 -17.76
N ASN A 378 12.59 -4.07 -18.33
CA ASN A 378 12.82 -5.30 -17.58
C ASN A 378 14.22 -5.33 -16.93
N GLU A 379 15.23 -4.73 -17.55
CA GLU A 379 16.56 -4.61 -16.96
C GLU A 379 16.54 -3.72 -15.70
N ILE A 380 15.90 -2.56 -15.76
CA ILE A 380 15.76 -1.65 -14.61
C ILE A 380 15.06 -2.35 -13.47
N VAL A 381 13.90 -2.98 -13.72
CA VAL A 381 13.14 -3.72 -12.68
C VAL A 381 13.99 -4.80 -12.04
N ASN A 382 14.70 -5.61 -12.83
CA ASN A 382 15.55 -6.69 -12.30
C ASN A 382 16.71 -6.16 -11.43
N ARG A 383 17.30 -5.00 -11.78
CA ARG A 383 18.37 -4.39 -10.99
C ARG A 383 17.85 -3.82 -9.68
N ILE A 384 16.72 -3.14 -9.72
CA ILE A 384 16.05 -2.66 -8.50
C ILE A 384 15.73 -3.84 -7.58
N HIS A 385 15.22 -4.92 -8.16
CA HIS A 385 14.90 -6.14 -7.43
C HIS A 385 16.07 -6.70 -6.63
N LYS A 386 17.24 -6.76 -7.24
CA LYS A 386 18.46 -7.23 -6.56
C LYS A 386 18.89 -6.36 -5.38
N LEU A 387 18.51 -5.08 -5.37
CA LEU A 387 18.80 -4.18 -4.27
C LEU A 387 17.83 -4.37 -3.09
N PHE A 388 16.58 -4.68 -3.38
CA PHE A 388 15.53 -4.82 -2.38
C PHE A 388 15.40 -6.24 -1.81
N TYR A 389 15.69 -7.27 -2.61
CA TYR A 389 15.36 -8.66 -2.31
C TYR A 389 16.53 -9.60 -2.62
N ALA A 390 17.14 -10.14 -1.59
CA ALA A 390 18.25 -11.08 -1.75
C ALA A 390 17.78 -12.38 -2.42
N GLY A 391 18.34 -12.69 -3.59
CA GLY A 391 18.10 -13.95 -4.29
C GLY A 391 16.72 -14.12 -4.90
N SER A 392 15.80 -13.15 -4.75
CA SER A 392 14.45 -13.25 -5.30
C SER A 392 14.45 -13.01 -6.81
N LYS A 393 13.51 -13.64 -7.47
CA LYS A 393 13.21 -13.40 -8.88
C LYS A 393 11.90 -12.62 -8.97
N LEU A 394 11.82 -11.72 -9.93
CA LEU A 394 10.59 -11.00 -10.21
C LEU A 394 9.44 -11.98 -10.45
N GLY A 395 8.30 -11.75 -9.79
CA GLY A 395 7.12 -12.60 -9.90
C GLY A 395 7.18 -13.91 -9.13
N HIS A 396 8.15 -14.09 -8.23
CA HIS A 396 8.31 -15.31 -7.44
C HIS A 396 8.04 -15.14 -5.96
N GLU A 397 7.90 -16.26 -5.31
CA GLU A 397 7.37 -16.56 -3.99
C GLU A 397 8.05 -15.83 -2.83
N ASP A 398 9.26 -15.34 -3.02
CA ASP A 398 10.10 -14.78 -1.96
C ASP A 398 10.02 -13.24 -1.85
N GLY A 399 9.11 -12.60 -2.59
CA GLY A 399 9.13 -11.15 -2.80
C GLY A 399 8.50 -10.29 -1.71
N TYR A 400 7.75 -10.82 -0.77
CA TYR A 400 6.92 -10.01 0.14
C TYR A 400 7.72 -9.05 1.00
N PHE A 401 8.43 -9.58 1.97
CA PHE A 401 9.30 -8.85 2.87
C PHE A 401 10.67 -9.52 2.99
N THR A 402 11.07 -10.27 1.97
CA THR A 402 12.39 -10.90 2.01
C THR A 402 13.48 -9.84 2.09
N THR A 403 14.54 -10.19 2.76
CA THR A 403 15.61 -9.26 3.11
C THR A 403 16.51 -8.97 1.92
N GLY A 404 16.70 -7.70 1.63
CA GLY A 404 17.78 -7.25 0.78
C GLY A 404 19.04 -6.99 1.59
N ARG A 405 20.18 -6.89 0.90
CA ARG A 405 21.49 -6.64 1.53
C ARG A 405 21.55 -5.34 2.34
N TYR A 406 20.77 -4.34 1.97
CA TYR A 406 20.91 -2.98 2.48
C TYR A 406 19.76 -2.53 3.39
N GLY A 407 18.87 -3.40 3.79
CA GLY A 407 17.73 -3.02 4.59
C GLY A 407 16.77 -2.07 3.87
N SER A 408 16.05 -1.27 4.63
CA SER A 408 14.99 -0.37 4.11
C SER A 408 15.47 1.09 4.01
N ILE A 409 16.62 1.31 3.34
CA ILE A 409 17.27 2.63 3.21
C ILE A 409 16.98 3.37 1.89
N PHE A 410 16.13 2.81 1.03
CA PHE A 410 15.87 3.33 -0.31
C PHE A 410 14.55 4.10 -0.40
N ASP A 411 14.57 5.23 -1.12
CA ASP A 411 13.42 5.77 -1.82
C ASP A 411 13.56 5.54 -3.32
N VAL A 412 12.45 5.44 -4.03
CA VAL A 412 12.41 5.46 -5.50
C VAL A 412 11.74 6.76 -5.92
N ILE A 413 12.39 7.48 -6.83
CA ILE A 413 11.93 8.79 -7.33
C ILE A 413 12.06 8.85 -8.85
N TYR A 414 11.39 9.82 -9.46
CA TYR A 414 11.54 10.10 -10.88
C TYR A 414 12.48 11.29 -11.11
N GLU A 415 13.14 11.31 -12.27
CA GLU A 415 14.16 12.33 -12.61
C GLU A 415 13.65 13.77 -12.63
N ASP A 416 12.35 13.97 -12.76
CA ASP A 416 11.73 15.29 -12.78
C ASP A 416 11.20 15.75 -11.42
N TYR A 417 11.32 14.91 -10.36
CA TYR A 417 10.86 15.26 -9.02
C TYR A 417 11.73 16.31 -8.33
N TYR A 418 13.01 16.32 -8.61
CA TYR A 418 13.96 17.24 -8.01
C TYR A 418 14.87 17.85 -9.07
N GLU A 419 15.19 19.12 -8.91
CA GLU A 419 16.28 19.76 -9.64
C GLU A 419 17.65 19.33 -9.08
N HIS A 420 17.71 19.15 -7.76
CA HIS A 420 18.90 18.83 -7.00
C HIS A 420 18.65 17.69 -5.98
N PRO A 421 18.48 16.42 -6.42
CA PRO A 421 18.21 15.32 -5.53
C PRO A 421 19.35 15.03 -4.55
N GLU A 422 20.59 15.41 -4.87
CA GLU A 422 21.76 15.28 -4.00
C GLU A 422 21.70 16.15 -2.73
N LYS A 423 20.78 17.09 -2.64
CA LYS A 423 20.52 17.88 -1.42
C LYS A 423 19.58 17.16 -0.45
N GLU A 424 18.80 16.22 -0.96
CA GLU A 424 17.81 15.46 -0.19
C GLU A 424 18.29 14.05 0.17
N TYR A 425 19.17 13.48 -0.67
CA TYR A 425 19.69 12.12 -0.55
C TYR A 425 21.21 12.11 -0.52
N GLU A 426 21.75 11.20 0.26
CA GLU A 426 23.20 11.04 0.42
C GLU A 426 23.85 10.24 -0.72
N PHE A 427 23.04 9.43 -1.43
CA PHE A 427 23.50 8.58 -2.52
C PHE A 427 22.43 8.42 -3.59
N LEU A 428 22.83 8.50 -4.86
CA LEU A 428 21.93 8.35 -6.00
C LEU A 428 22.32 7.14 -6.85
N VAL A 429 21.35 6.27 -7.11
CA VAL A 429 21.44 5.19 -8.10
C VAL A 429 20.61 5.64 -9.31
N ASP A 430 21.27 6.19 -10.31
CA ASP A 430 20.62 6.88 -11.41
C ASP A 430 20.46 5.98 -12.64
N PHE A 431 19.22 5.62 -12.94
CA PHE A 431 18.83 4.93 -14.18
C PHE A 431 18.42 5.89 -15.30
N SER A 432 18.19 7.17 -15.00
CA SER A 432 17.78 8.15 -15.99
C SER A 432 18.94 8.73 -16.78
N GLY A 433 20.16 8.67 -16.23
CA GLY A 433 21.35 9.32 -16.76
C GLY A 433 21.40 10.83 -16.60
N LYS A 434 20.35 11.45 -16.03
CA LYS A 434 20.23 12.90 -15.87
C LYS A 434 21.21 13.46 -14.84
N PHE A 435 21.52 12.70 -13.81
CA PHE A 435 22.33 13.14 -12.68
C PHE A 435 23.77 12.62 -12.71
N ALA A 436 24.20 12.04 -13.84
CA ALA A 436 25.57 11.55 -14.00
C ALA A 436 26.59 12.66 -13.75
N GLY A 437 27.50 12.44 -12.80
CA GLY A 437 28.56 13.40 -12.45
C GLY A 437 28.10 14.62 -11.64
N VAL A 438 26.86 14.66 -11.16
CA VAL A 438 26.34 15.77 -10.34
C VAL A 438 27.02 15.81 -8.97
N CYS A 439 27.28 14.68 -8.38
CA CYS A 439 28.08 14.55 -7.14
C CYS A 439 28.87 13.24 -7.12
N ASP A 440 29.88 13.17 -6.22
CA ASP A 440 30.75 11.99 -6.08
C ASP A 440 30.00 10.73 -5.61
N ARG A 441 28.78 10.88 -5.15
CA ARG A 441 27.91 9.80 -4.66
C ARG A 441 26.74 9.47 -5.61
N THR A 442 26.90 9.80 -6.88
CA THR A 442 25.97 9.40 -7.95
C THR A 442 26.61 8.30 -8.79
N VAL A 443 25.93 7.17 -8.90
CA VAL A 443 26.36 6.05 -9.73
C VAL A 443 25.34 5.74 -10.81
N ASN A 444 25.82 5.26 -11.95
CA ASN A 444 24.94 4.75 -12.99
C ASN A 444 24.27 3.46 -12.51
N GLY A 445 22.94 3.42 -12.44
CA GLY A 445 22.17 2.26 -11.99
C GLY A 445 22.41 0.98 -12.81
N PHE A 446 22.84 1.12 -14.07
CA PHE A 446 23.23 -0.02 -14.91
C PHE A 446 24.61 -0.56 -14.58
N ASN A 447 25.42 0.13 -13.78
CA ASN A 447 26.73 -0.35 -13.31
C ASN A 447 26.61 -1.02 -11.94
N GLU A 448 26.27 -2.33 -11.92
CA GLU A 448 26.04 -3.09 -10.69
C GLU A 448 27.24 -3.03 -9.72
N LYS A 449 28.47 -3.09 -10.24
CA LYS A 449 29.66 -3.09 -9.41
C LYS A 449 29.87 -1.77 -8.67
N GLU A 450 29.70 -0.65 -9.37
CA GLU A 450 29.82 0.68 -8.74
C GLU A 450 28.68 0.92 -7.76
N THR A 451 27.46 0.51 -8.10
CA THR A 451 26.29 0.61 -7.23
C THR A 451 26.53 -0.13 -5.92
N ILE A 452 26.95 -1.40 -5.97
CA ILE A 452 27.21 -2.19 -4.78
C ILE A 452 28.36 -1.60 -3.96
N THR A 453 29.47 -1.20 -4.61
CA THR A 453 30.61 -0.61 -3.90
C THR A 453 30.25 0.67 -3.18
N GLY A 454 29.48 1.56 -3.84
CA GLY A 454 29.05 2.82 -3.23
C GLY A 454 28.05 2.63 -2.09
N LEU A 455 27.13 1.69 -2.23
CA LEU A 455 26.18 1.36 -1.16
C LEU A 455 26.87 0.71 0.04
N ASP A 456 27.83 -0.18 -0.15
CA ASP A 456 28.61 -0.78 0.93
C ASP A 456 29.38 0.30 1.73
N GLN A 457 29.96 1.27 1.03
CA GLN A 457 30.64 2.40 1.67
C GLN A 457 29.65 3.28 2.44
N LEU A 458 28.52 3.65 1.82
CA LEU A 458 27.50 4.46 2.48
C LEU A 458 27.00 3.79 3.77
N VAL A 459 26.65 2.50 3.70
CA VAL A 459 26.17 1.75 4.87
C VAL A 459 27.22 1.74 6.00
N ALA A 460 28.49 1.51 5.65
CA ALA A 460 29.57 1.53 6.64
C ALA A 460 29.76 2.90 7.32
N GLU A 461 29.53 3.99 6.59
CA GLU A 461 29.70 5.36 7.10
C GLU A 461 28.45 5.89 7.82
N ALA A 462 27.27 5.74 7.21
CA ALA A 462 26.06 6.44 7.61
C ALA A 462 25.23 5.74 8.68
N LEU A 463 25.28 4.41 8.79
CA LEU A 463 24.53 3.72 9.82
C LEU A 463 25.05 4.05 11.22
N PRO A 464 24.17 4.34 12.19
CA PRO A 464 24.57 4.66 13.58
C PRO A 464 25.00 3.43 14.39
N PHE A 465 25.06 2.25 13.77
CA PHE A 465 25.44 0.99 14.37
C PHE A 465 26.27 0.14 13.41
N THR A 466 26.95 -0.84 13.95
CA THR A 466 27.46 -2.01 13.23
C THR A 466 26.69 -3.23 13.70
N TYR A 467 26.57 -4.26 12.88
CA TYR A 467 25.91 -5.49 13.31
C TYR A 467 26.53 -6.74 12.68
N GLU A 468 26.41 -7.82 13.43
CA GLU A 468 26.68 -9.18 12.98
C GLU A 468 25.39 -9.98 13.14
N ALA A 469 25.05 -10.78 12.14
CA ALA A 469 23.87 -11.63 12.16
C ALA A 469 24.18 -13.03 11.66
N SER A 470 23.53 -14.04 12.21
CA SER A 470 23.66 -15.43 11.77
C SER A 470 22.92 -15.75 10.47
N GLY A 471 22.19 -14.81 9.93
CA GLY A 471 21.42 -14.88 8.67
C GLY A 471 21.05 -13.48 8.21
N ASP A 472 20.28 -13.39 7.12
CA ASP A 472 19.84 -12.11 6.57
C ASP A 472 18.86 -11.41 7.53
N VAL A 473 19.09 -10.12 7.75
CA VAL A 473 18.27 -9.25 8.62
C VAL A 473 17.95 -7.98 7.86
N ASP A 474 16.69 -7.64 7.82
CA ASP A 474 16.26 -6.31 7.41
C ASP A 474 16.39 -5.32 8.58
N TYR A 475 16.61 -4.06 8.25
CA TYR A 475 16.61 -2.99 9.24
C TYR A 475 15.96 -1.73 8.71
N MET A 476 15.30 -1.01 9.61
CA MET A 476 14.71 0.29 9.36
C MET A 476 15.24 1.28 10.39
N LEU A 477 15.52 2.48 9.92
CA LEU A 477 15.86 3.60 10.78
C LEU A 477 14.81 4.69 10.65
N PHE A 478 14.46 5.33 11.75
CA PHE A 478 13.57 6.47 11.73
C PHE A 478 13.76 7.37 12.95
N GLU A 479 13.22 8.57 12.85
CA GLU A 479 13.13 9.52 13.95
C GLU A 479 11.67 9.71 14.35
N ALA A 480 11.43 9.83 15.65
CA ALA A 480 10.14 10.13 16.23
C ALA A 480 10.32 10.92 17.52
N ASN A 481 9.61 12.03 17.71
CA ASN A 481 9.74 12.93 18.87
C ASN A 481 11.18 13.38 19.18
N GLY A 482 12.01 13.54 18.14
CA GLY A 482 13.42 13.92 18.29
C GLY A 482 14.36 12.79 18.75
N GLU A 483 13.87 11.57 18.87
CA GLU A 483 14.62 10.37 19.22
C GLU A 483 14.85 9.50 17.97
N LYS A 484 15.96 8.79 17.93
CA LYS A 484 16.28 7.85 16.84
C LYS A 484 15.90 6.42 17.22
N PHE A 485 15.39 5.71 16.25
CA PHE A 485 14.98 4.31 16.40
C PHE A 485 15.61 3.43 15.33
N ILE A 486 15.93 2.21 15.72
CA ILE A 486 16.35 1.14 14.83
C ILE A 486 15.41 -0.04 15.03
N CYS A 487 14.84 -0.54 13.94
CA CYS A 487 14.07 -1.78 13.94
C CYS A 487 14.85 -2.85 13.18
N PHE A 488 15.09 -3.99 13.80
CA PHE A 488 15.64 -5.18 13.14
C PHE A 488 14.51 -6.18 12.91
N LEU A 489 14.41 -6.73 11.68
CA LEU A 489 13.36 -7.64 11.27
C LEU A 489 13.97 -8.91 10.68
N ASN A 490 13.44 -10.07 11.08
CA ASN A 490 13.82 -11.35 10.51
C ASN A 490 12.73 -11.84 9.53
N HIS A 491 13.08 -11.91 8.26
CA HIS A 491 12.20 -12.46 7.21
C HIS A 491 12.57 -13.90 6.79
N ASN A 492 13.59 -14.51 7.44
CA ASN A 492 13.98 -15.87 7.12
C ASN A 492 12.94 -16.89 7.59
N GLY A 493 12.83 -17.97 6.85
CA GLY A 493 11.89 -19.05 7.16
C GLY A 493 10.45 -18.73 6.85
N ILE A 494 10.19 -17.65 6.12
CA ILE A 494 8.87 -17.28 5.66
C ILE A 494 8.77 -17.63 4.18
N THR A 495 7.75 -18.39 3.82
CA THR A 495 7.44 -18.73 2.43
C THR A 495 5.99 -18.40 2.16
N LYS A 496 5.73 -17.86 0.99
CA LYS A 496 4.39 -17.61 0.49
C LYS A 496 4.37 -17.74 -1.02
N THR A 497 3.32 -18.37 -1.54
CA THR A 497 3.03 -18.42 -2.98
C THR A 497 1.70 -17.74 -3.26
N LEU A 498 1.41 -17.43 -4.52
CA LEU A 498 0.08 -16.98 -4.92
C LEU A 498 -1.00 -18.01 -4.61
N ALA A 499 -0.63 -19.29 -4.66
CA ALA A 499 -1.54 -20.42 -4.44
C ALA A 499 -1.74 -20.78 -2.97
N ASN A 500 -0.81 -20.40 -2.10
CA ASN A 500 -0.79 -20.83 -0.71
C ASN A 500 -0.61 -19.63 0.20
N GLY A 501 -1.17 -19.71 1.38
CA GLY A 501 -0.93 -18.72 2.43
C GLY A 501 0.52 -18.70 2.88
N GLU A 502 0.87 -17.69 3.65
CA GLU A 502 2.20 -17.58 4.25
C GLU A 502 2.43 -18.69 5.27
N THR A 503 3.58 -19.33 5.17
CA THR A 503 4.05 -20.30 6.15
C THR A 503 5.27 -19.73 6.87
N VAL A 504 5.30 -19.81 8.17
CA VAL A 504 6.42 -19.36 9.00
C VAL A 504 7.06 -20.58 9.66
N ASN A 505 8.36 -20.78 9.38
CA ASN A 505 9.14 -21.79 10.09
C ASN A 505 9.64 -21.20 11.43
N PRO A 506 9.10 -21.62 12.57
CA PRO A 506 9.47 -21.06 13.87
C PRO A 506 10.92 -21.35 14.27
N GLU A 507 11.55 -22.35 13.64
CA GLU A 507 12.95 -22.72 13.89
C GLU A 507 13.95 -21.86 13.08
N ALA A 508 13.46 -21.07 12.12
CA ALA A 508 14.31 -20.18 11.33
C ALA A 508 14.67 -18.92 12.14
N THR A 509 15.53 -19.11 13.12
CA THR A 509 15.96 -18.02 14.01
C THR A 509 17.20 -17.33 13.49
N VAL A 510 17.27 -16.02 13.69
CA VAL A 510 18.45 -15.20 13.43
C VAL A 510 18.94 -14.59 14.74
N LYS A 511 20.24 -14.77 15.04
CA LYS A 511 20.92 -14.11 16.15
C LYS A 511 21.54 -12.83 15.64
N ILE A 512 21.28 -11.74 16.32
CA ILE A 512 21.80 -10.41 16.00
C ILE A 512 22.63 -9.92 17.16
N ARG A 513 23.81 -9.39 16.85
CA ARG A 513 24.61 -8.57 17.75
C ARG A 513 24.81 -7.22 17.08
N ALA A 514 24.23 -6.19 17.63
CA ALA A 514 24.36 -4.82 17.12
C ALA A 514 25.06 -3.93 18.13
N GLU A 515 26.07 -3.18 17.68
CA GLU A 515 26.83 -2.24 18.49
C GLU A 515 26.60 -0.81 17.99
N MET A 516 26.15 0.07 18.89
CA MET A 516 25.86 1.47 18.62
C MET A 516 27.16 2.28 18.57
N LYS A 517 27.40 3.03 17.48
CA LYS A 517 28.64 3.77 17.26
C LYS A 517 28.81 4.96 18.21
N ALA A 518 27.79 5.77 18.40
CA ALA A 518 27.85 7.03 19.11
C ALA A 518 26.78 7.21 20.20
N SER A 519 25.68 6.50 20.10
CA SER A 519 24.53 6.64 21.02
C SER A 519 24.49 5.45 21.98
N GLU A 520 23.78 5.64 23.09
CA GLU A 520 23.46 4.56 24.02
C GLU A 520 22.05 4.05 23.72
N VAL A 521 21.80 2.78 24.03
CA VAL A 521 20.48 2.18 23.98
C VAL A 521 19.68 2.67 25.19
N LYS A 522 18.68 3.51 24.95
CA LYS A 522 17.79 4.04 25.98
C LYS A 522 16.66 3.09 26.33
N GLU A 523 16.16 2.36 25.33
CA GLU A 523 15.01 1.48 25.49
C GLU A 523 14.97 0.41 24.40
N VAL A 524 14.51 -0.76 24.75
CA VAL A 524 14.12 -1.82 23.80
C VAL A 524 12.61 -2.04 23.89
N LEU A 525 11.92 -1.86 22.77
CA LEU A 525 10.50 -2.18 22.65
C LEU A 525 10.38 -3.56 22.01
N ASN A 526 10.09 -4.54 22.85
CA ASN A 526 10.01 -5.94 22.47
C ASN A 526 8.58 -6.33 22.11
N ILE A 527 8.14 -5.94 20.91
CA ILE A 527 6.77 -6.12 20.42
C ILE A 527 6.42 -7.58 20.13
N CYS A 528 7.42 -8.37 19.78
CA CYS A 528 7.27 -9.77 19.39
C CYS A 528 7.68 -10.79 20.46
N ASP A 529 7.94 -10.33 21.68
CA ASP A 529 8.41 -11.18 22.79
C ASP A 529 9.69 -11.97 22.47
N CYS A 530 10.61 -11.32 21.74
CA CYS A 530 11.90 -11.89 21.37
C CYS A 530 12.82 -12.05 22.58
N ASP A 531 13.71 -13.02 22.52
CA ASP A 531 14.80 -13.13 23.48
C ASP A 531 15.87 -12.07 23.20
N PHE A 532 16.21 -11.24 24.19
CA PHE A 532 17.25 -10.24 24.03
C PHE A 532 18.05 -9.97 25.31
N LYS A 533 19.25 -9.44 25.12
CA LYS A 533 20.08 -8.82 26.16
C LYS A 533 20.57 -7.47 25.64
N VAL A 534 20.58 -6.48 26.49
CA VAL A 534 21.00 -5.14 26.16
C VAL A 534 21.99 -4.61 27.20
N SER A 535 22.98 -3.87 26.74
CA SER A 535 23.84 -3.01 27.55
C SER A 535 23.77 -1.58 27.00
N ASP A 536 24.52 -0.66 27.54
CA ASP A 536 24.50 0.74 27.13
C ASP A 536 24.70 0.94 25.61
N LYS A 537 25.52 0.09 24.99
CA LYS A 537 25.85 0.22 23.56
C LYS A 537 25.62 -1.03 22.73
N GLU A 538 25.20 -2.13 23.31
CA GLU A 538 25.09 -3.39 22.59
C GLU A 538 23.72 -4.02 22.79
N LEU A 539 23.11 -4.45 21.67
CA LEU A 539 21.94 -5.30 21.64
C LEU A 539 22.35 -6.69 21.15
N ASN A 540 22.00 -7.73 21.91
CA ASN A 540 22.00 -9.11 21.45
C ASN A 540 20.56 -9.59 21.42
N ALA A 541 20.06 -10.03 20.27
CA ALA A 541 18.68 -10.49 20.11
C ALA A 541 18.61 -11.78 19.31
N VAL A 542 17.58 -12.57 19.57
CA VAL A 542 17.22 -13.76 18.78
C VAL A 542 15.83 -13.54 18.25
N LEU A 543 15.70 -13.45 16.93
CA LEU A 543 14.44 -13.25 16.22
C LEU A 543 14.03 -14.51 15.50
N LYS A 544 12.82 -15.00 15.73
CA LYS A 544 12.19 -16.04 14.91
C LYS A 544 11.70 -15.46 13.58
N GLY A 545 11.32 -16.32 12.64
CA GLY A 545 10.74 -15.88 11.37
C GLY A 545 9.56 -14.94 11.57
N GLY A 546 9.61 -13.78 10.92
CA GLY A 546 8.58 -12.73 11.02
C GLY A 546 8.61 -11.86 12.27
N GLU A 547 9.54 -12.09 13.20
CA GLU A 547 9.70 -11.25 14.38
C GLU A 547 10.57 -10.02 14.11
N PHE A 548 10.36 -9.00 14.91
CA PHE A 548 11.16 -7.78 14.91
C PHE A 548 11.31 -7.20 16.31
N ILE A 549 12.37 -6.43 16.50
CA ILE A 549 12.70 -5.75 17.74
C ILE A 549 13.05 -4.29 17.46
N LEU A 550 12.57 -3.39 18.28
CA LEU A 550 12.75 -1.95 18.13
C LEU A 550 13.62 -1.39 19.24
N VAL A 551 14.65 -0.64 18.85
CA VAL A 551 15.63 -0.02 19.76
C VAL A 551 15.54 1.48 19.67
N ARG A 552 15.41 2.18 20.80
CA ARG A 552 15.52 3.64 20.91
C ARG A 552 16.92 4.03 21.36
N LEU A 553 17.52 4.98 20.64
CA LEU A 553 18.84 5.55 20.90
C LEU A 553 18.77 6.90 21.59
#